data_c5d112c845e78966cee823f57288dca5
#
_entry.id   c5d112c845e78966cee823f57288dca5
#
_cell.length_a   1.000
_cell.length_b   1.000
_cell.length_c   1.000
_cell.angle_alpha   90.00
_cell.angle_beta   90.00
_cell.angle_gamma   90.00
#
_symmetry.space_group_name_H-M   'P 1'
#
loop_
_entity.id
_entity.type
_entity.pdbx_description
1 polymer ?
#
loop_
_entity_poly.entity_id
_entity_poly.type
_entity_poly.pdbx_seq_one_letter_code
_entity_poly.pdbx_strand_id
1 'polypeptide(L)'
;MKKHLAVFVFVFLMLGLCAPPVFAQASGTVKGVCKDSDGKPIVDAVVLYANQDTGQKYPIKTDKKGEYFSLGVAAGTYNVTLYKNADDAKANKELDHVNKFPVKLDENTLDFDEKKVAEDRAKGQGLTPEQIKQQQESQEKVKKENTTIKALNEKIVAANTAMKAGDFDTAISTMSEASQIDPTRDVIWALLADANRGSALKQTDPAEKAKRLQESVSDYQKAIDLKQKALDAASTKDPNEVKRLAGYYNNLGEAFGKAGKVDDALKAYNQAARVNPENAAGYYYNAGAVLTNVGKVDDAIAAFDKCIAADPNRADAYYQKGVNMIGKATLQGDKMVAPPGTAEAFQKYLELQPTGQYADVAKQMLASIGAPVQTGFGAKKKPAKN
;
A
#
# COMPACT_ATOMS: atom_id res chain seq x y z
N MET A 1 63.64 22.02 -71.19
CA MET A 1 64.00 23.38 -71.65
C MET A 1 62.75 24.23 -71.77
N LYS A 2 62.91 25.45 -71.35
CA LYS A 2 61.94 26.63 -71.38
C LYS A 2 60.93 26.69 -70.22
N LYS A 3 61.31 27.55 -69.31
CA LYS A 3 60.55 28.15 -68.21
C LYS A 3 59.44 29.05 -68.71
N HIS A 4 58.24 28.98 -68.15
CA HIS A 4 57.29 30.07 -68.17
C HIS A 4 56.91 30.47 -66.78
N LEU A 5 57.34 31.67 -66.41
CA LEU A 5 57.02 32.36 -65.16
C LEU A 5 55.66 33.01 -65.32
N ALA A 6 54.66 32.59 -64.53
CA ALA A 6 53.33 33.24 -64.43
C ALA A 6 53.30 34.08 -63.17
N VAL A 7 53.25 35.39 -63.38
CA VAL A 7 53.07 36.41 -62.32
C VAL A 7 51.61 36.39 -61.91
N PHE A 8 51.27 36.06 -60.71
CA PHE A 8 49.94 36.23 -60.10
C PHE A 8 49.92 37.54 -59.34
N VAL A 9 49.13 38.50 -59.91
CA VAL A 9 48.79 39.76 -59.24
C VAL A 9 47.69 39.46 -58.19
N PHE A 10 48.03 39.61 -56.94
CA PHE A 10 47.04 39.48 -55.79
C PHE A 10 46.38 40.88 -55.64
N VAL A 11 45.13 40.99 -56.05
CA VAL A 11 44.28 42.11 -55.69
C VAL A 11 43.71 41.86 -54.33
N PHE A 12 44.19 42.56 -53.30
CA PHE A 12 43.61 42.57 -51.96
C PHE A 12 42.30 43.38 -51.96
N LEU A 13 41.20 42.68 -52.01
CA LEU A 13 39.86 43.28 -51.77
C LEU A 13 39.68 43.40 -50.27
N MET A 14 39.85 44.58 -49.70
CA MET A 14 39.46 44.89 -48.30
C MET A 14 37.91 44.90 -48.24
N LEU A 15 37.34 43.75 -47.87
CA LEU A 15 35.98 43.72 -47.37
C LEU A 15 36.02 44.21 -45.91
N GLY A 16 35.62 45.46 -45.71
CA GLY A 16 35.35 46.01 -44.40
C GLY A 16 34.20 45.17 -43.71
N LEU A 17 34.54 44.31 -42.76
CA LEU A 17 33.57 43.75 -41.84
C LEU A 17 33.00 44.90 -41.02
N CYS A 18 31.83 45.43 -41.40
CA CYS A 18 30.97 46.16 -40.53
C CYS A 18 30.40 45.17 -39.51
N ALA A 19 31.15 44.94 -38.41
CA ALA A 19 30.54 44.33 -37.23
C ALA A 19 29.41 45.25 -36.75
N PRO A 20 28.19 44.74 -36.57
CA PRO A 20 27.14 45.57 -35.99
C PRO A 20 27.63 46.07 -34.63
N PRO A 21 27.35 47.31 -34.24
CA PRO A 21 27.71 47.80 -32.92
C PRO A 21 27.07 46.89 -31.87
N VAL A 22 27.89 46.15 -31.12
CA VAL A 22 27.45 45.51 -29.92
C VAL A 22 27.13 46.63 -28.95
N PHE A 23 25.88 47.05 -28.93
CA PHE A 23 25.41 47.90 -27.84
C PHE A 23 25.59 47.09 -26.59
N ALA A 24 26.55 47.44 -25.76
CA ALA A 24 26.66 46.93 -24.39
C ALA A 24 25.36 47.30 -23.71
N GLN A 25 24.43 46.34 -23.60
CA GLN A 25 23.21 46.55 -22.86
C GLN A 25 23.61 46.87 -21.43
N ALA A 26 23.24 48.05 -20.97
CA ALA A 26 23.45 48.44 -19.59
C ALA A 26 22.72 47.43 -18.71
N SER A 27 23.44 46.81 -17.81
CA SER A 27 22.95 45.71 -16.97
C SER A 27 22.88 46.13 -15.51
N GLY A 28 21.86 45.67 -14.82
CA GLY A 28 21.68 45.81 -13.39
C GLY A 28 22.13 44.56 -12.62
N THR A 29 22.25 44.73 -11.33
CA THR A 29 22.50 43.64 -10.38
C THR A 29 21.15 43.16 -9.85
N VAL A 30 20.94 41.82 -9.83
CA VAL A 30 19.77 41.22 -9.18
C VAL A 30 20.24 40.30 -8.03
N LYS A 31 19.55 40.36 -6.92
CA LYS A 31 19.81 39.55 -5.75
C LYS A 31 18.53 39.26 -4.97
N GLY A 32 18.59 38.28 -4.08
CA GLY A 32 17.49 37.98 -3.15
C GLY A 32 17.72 36.69 -2.39
N VAL A 33 16.76 36.34 -1.54
CA VAL A 33 16.76 35.13 -0.73
C VAL A 33 15.51 34.32 -1.03
N CYS A 34 15.66 33.00 -1.18
CA CYS A 34 14.57 32.06 -1.37
C CYS A 34 14.40 31.20 -0.12
N LYS A 35 13.20 31.26 0.50
CA LYS A 35 12.83 30.49 1.68
C LYS A 35 11.53 29.74 1.45
N ASP A 36 11.46 28.52 1.98
CA ASP A 36 10.24 27.72 1.97
C ASP A 36 9.22 28.17 3.02
N SER A 37 8.09 27.47 3.07
CA SER A 37 7.00 27.73 4.04
C SER A 37 7.40 27.58 5.50
N ASP A 38 8.51 26.85 5.79
CA ASP A 38 9.08 26.70 7.12
C ASP A 38 10.08 27.84 7.45
N GLY A 39 10.36 28.73 6.48
CA GLY A 39 11.38 29.78 6.59
C GLY A 39 12.81 29.25 6.41
N LYS A 40 13.00 28.00 5.92
CA LYS A 40 14.31 27.43 5.64
C LYS A 40 14.78 27.84 4.25
N PRO A 41 16.10 28.02 4.05
CA PRO A 41 16.65 28.33 2.74
C PRO A 41 16.36 27.24 1.70
N ILE A 42 15.94 27.63 0.50
CA ILE A 42 15.81 26.71 -0.63
C ILE A 42 17.16 26.69 -1.37
N VAL A 43 17.90 25.62 -1.15
CA VAL A 43 19.25 25.43 -1.70
C VAL A 43 19.17 24.88 -3.12
N ASP A 44 20.08 25.30 -4.02
CA ASP A 44 20.14 24.89 -5.43
C ASP A 44 18.84 25.18 -6.23
N ALA A 45 18.00 26.07 -5.73
CA ALA A 45 16.84 26.58 -6.45
C ALA A 45 17.26 27.36 -7.69
N VAL A 46 16.39 27.43 -8.69
CA VAL A 46 16.60 28.23 -9.88
C VAL A 46 15.63 29.40 -9.91
N VAL A 47 16.15 30.61 -9.85
CA VAL A 47 15.41 31.85 -10.07
C VAL A 47 15.59 32.28 -11.53
N LEU A 48 14.55 32.15 -12.32
CA LEU A 48 14.59 32.42 -13.74
C LEU A 48 14.00 33.81 -14.04
N TYR A 49 14.83 34.75 -14.46
CA TYR A 49 14.41 36.05 -15.00
C TYR A 49 14.18 35.91 -16.50
N ALA A 50 12.94 35.98 -16.94
CA ALA A 50 12.57 35.97 -18.38
C ALA A 50 12.09 37.34 -18.81
N ASN A 51 12.85 38.00 -19.68
CA ASN A 51 12.52 39.32 -20.23
C ASN A 51 11.29 39.21 -21.13
N GLN A 52 10.31 40.05 -20.91
CA GLN A 52 9.04 40.03 -21.64
C GLN A 52 9.16 40.57 -23.08
N ASP A 53 10.08 41.50 -23.30
CA ASP A 53 10.22 42.19 -24.60
C ASP A 53 11.18 41.47 -25.53
N THR A 54 12.30 40.96 -24.99
CA THR A 54 13.37 40.33 -25.77
C THR A 54 13.35 38.81 -25.75
N GLY A 55 12.61 38.20 -24.81
CA GLY A 55 12.62 36.74 -24.57
C GLY A 55 13.90 36.20 -23.93
N GLN A 56 14.86 37.08 -23.58
CA GLN A 56 16.13 36.67 -22.98
C GLN A 56 15.90 36.11 -21.56
N LYS A 57 16.62 35.03 -21.22
CA LYS A 57 16.44 34.28 -19.95
C LYS A 57 17.74 34.26 -19.17
N TYR A 58 17.64 34.53 -17.87
CA TYR A 58 18.75 34.50 -16.91
C TYR A 58 18.42 33.55 -15.78
N PRO A 59 18.86 32.26 -15.84
CA PRO A 59 18.70 31.33 -14.75
C PRO A 59 19.80 31.54 -13.69
N ILE A 60 19.41 31.85 -12.47
CA ILE A 60 20.32 32.12 -11.35
C ILE A 60 20.09 31.08 -10.27
N LYS A 61 21.14 30.46 -9.75
CA LYS A 61 21.02 29.46 -8.68
C LYS A 61 21.16 30.07 -7.31
N THR A 62 20.43 29.54 -6.34
CA THR A 62 20.62 29.87 -4.93
C THR A 62 21.78 29.06 -4.34
N ASP A 63 22.45 29.67 -3.36
CA ASP A 63 23.52 29.04 -2.57
C ASP A 63 22.99 28.25 -1.38
N LYS A 64 23.89 27.78 -0.48
CA LYS A 64 23.56 27.04 0.74
C LYS A 64 22.73 27.82 1.75
N LYS A 65 22.65 29.15 1.62
CA LYS A 65 21.82 30.02 2.46
C LYS A 65 20.50 30.40 1.77
N GLY A 66 20.25 29.86 0.57
CA GLY A 66 19.11 30.26 -0.25
C GLY A 66 19.28 31.62 -0.92
N GLU A 67 20.47 32.24 -0.88
CA GLU A 67 20.76 33.51 -1.48
C GLU A 67 21.12 33.35 -2.95
N TYR A 68 20.66 34.27 -3.81
CA TYR A 68 21.03 34.33 -5.21
C TYR A 68 21.52 35.72 -5.58
N PHE A 69 22.45 35.77 -6.51
CA PHE A 69 23.07 36.99 -6.99
C PHE A 69 23.52 36.86 -8.42
N SER A 70 23.29 37.90 -9.24
CA SER A 70 23.82 37.98 -10.58
C SER A 70 24.13 39.44 -10.96
N LEU A 71 25.32 39.62 -11.53
CA LEU A 71 25.71 40.85 -12.22
C LEU A 71 25.43 40.69 -13.70
N GLY A 72 24.74 41.59 -14.36
CA GLY A 72 24.61 41.57 -15.81
C GLY A 72 23.24 41.09 -16.32
N VAL A 73 22.20 41.23 -15.54
CA VAL A 73 20.84 41.13 -16.05
C VAL A 73 20.49 42.46 -16.72
N ALA A 74 20.13 42.42 -17.99
CA ALA A 74 19.80 43.65 -18.76
C ALA A 74 18.65 44.42 -18.08
N ALA A 75 18.67 45.74 -18.14
CA ALA A 75 17.54 46.52 -17.66
C ALA A 75 16.29 46.22 -18.51
N GLY A 76 15.13 46.07 -17.84
CA GLY A 76 13.87 45.75 -18.51
C GLY A 76 12.82 45.20 -17.60
N THR A 77 11.73 44.69 -18.17
CA THR A 77 10.62 44.08 -17.43
C THR A 77 10.66 42.56 -17.55
N TYR A 78 10.59 41.86 -16.41
CA TYR A 78 10.78 40.43 -16.34
C TYR A 78 9.59 39.72 -15.69
N ASN A 79 9.30 38.51 -16.17
CA ASN A 79 8.63 37.50 -15.37
C ASN A 79 9.72 36.71 -14.63
N VAL A 80 9.65 36.68 -13.30
CA VAL A 80 10.63 35.99 -12.48
C VAL A 80 9.96 34.79 -11.87
N THR A 81 10.50 33.60 -12.14
CA THR A 81 9.93 32.34 -11.66
C THR A 81 10.93 31.62 -10.78
N LEU A 82 10.49 31.18 -9.63
CA LEU A 82 11.25 30.31 -8.72
C LEU A 82 10.92 28.85 -9.00
N TYR A 83 11.95 28.03 -9.20
CA TYR A 83 11.87 26.57 -9.28
C TYR A 83 12.69 25.97 -8.16
N LYS A 84 12.21 24.85 -7.60
CA LYS A 84 12.86 24.17 -6.47
C LYS A 84 14.28 23.68 -6.80
N ASN A 85 14.51 23.29 -8.06
CA ASN A 85 15.79 22.82 -8.57
C ASN A 85 15.84 22.90 -10.11
N ALA A 86 16.96 22.50 -10.70
CA ALA A 86 17.17 22.55 -12.15
C ALA A 86 16.24 21.62 -12.95
N ASP A 87 15.85 20.48 -12.36
CA ASP A 87 14.98 19.52 -13.05
C ASP A 87 13.52 20.01 -13.06
N ASP A 88 13.06 20.62 -11.97
CA ASP A 88 11.76 21.29 -11.92
C ASP A 88 11.72 22.48 -12.91
N ALA A 89 12.83 23.21 -13.09
CA ALA A 89 12.93 24.27 -14.09
C ALA A 89 12.81 23.73 -15.53
N LYS A 90 13.43 22.58 -15.84
CA LYS A 90 13.29 21.92 -17.16
C LYS A 90 11.87 21.41 -17.39
N ALA A 91 11.22 20.90 -16.34
CA ALA A 91 9.85 20.40 -16.39
C ALA A 91 8.80 21.52 -16.31
N ASN A 92 9.22 22.78 -16.21
CA ASN A 92 8.36 23.97 -16.01
C ASN A 92 7.43 23.83 -14.79
N LYS A 93 7.94 23.19 -13.71
CA LYS A 93 7.23 23.01 -12.45
C LYS A 93 7.60 24.13 -11.50
N GLU A 94 6.89 25.23 -11.60
CA GLU A 94 7.13 26.42 -10.79
C GLU A 94 6.74 26.24 -9.33
N LEU A 95 7.49 26.88 -8.45
CA LEU A 95 7.20 26.96 -7.02
C LEU A 95 6.51 28.28 -6.68
N ASP A 96 7.01 29.40 -7.24
CA ASP A 96 6.44 30.74 -7.08
C ASP A 96 6.82 31.61 -8.28
N HIS A 97 6.11 32.74 -8.50
CA HIS A 97 6.44 33.68 -9.56
C HIS A 97 6.05 35.12 -9.25
N VAL A 98 6.78 36.03 -9.84
CA VAL A 98 6.49 37.46 -9.83
C VAL A 98 6.45 37.97 -11.28
N ASN A 99 5.30 38.53 -11.67
CA ASN A 99 5.12 39.11 -13.02
C ASN A 99 5.52 40.57 -13.07
N LYS A 100 6.07 40.99 -14.21
CA LYS A 100 6.41 42.39 -14.50
C LYS A 100 7.38 43.05 -13.51
N PHE A 101 8.35 42.26 -13.00
CA PHE A 101 9.39 42.79 -12.12
C PHE A 101 10.34 43.69 -12.92
N PRO A 102 10.51 44.99 -12.53
CA PRO A 102 11.41 45.90 -13.23
C PRO A 102 12.85 45.69 -12.77
N VAL A 103 13.75 45.39 -13.68
CA VAL A 103 15.20 45.40 -13.43
C VAL A 103 15.74 46.75 -13.92
N LYS A 104 16.26 47.55 -12.98
CA LYS A 104 16.91 48.84 -13.21
C LYS A 104 18.43 48.64 -13.29
N LEU A 105 19.14 49.68 -13.70
CA LEU A 105 20.62 49.68 -13.81
C LEU A 105 21.34 49.56 -12.46
N ASP A 106 20.62 49.82 -11.39
CA ASP A 106 21.11 49.71 -10.02
C ASP A 106 20.93 48.29 -9.46
N GLU A 107 21.04 48.16 -8.15
CA GLU A 107 20.78 46.94 -7.40
C GLU A 107 19.27 46.70 -7.29
N ASN A 108 18.81 45.51 -7.68
CA ASN A 108 17.42 45.08 -7.63
C ASN A 108 17.30 43.86 -6.68
N THR A 109 16.49 43.98 -5.66
CA THR A 109 16.27 42.89 -4.70
C THR A 109 14.87 42.30 -4.90
N LEU A 110 14.80 40.96 -4.99
CA LEU A 110 13.54 40.22 -5.01
C LEU A 110 13.68 38.97 -4.15
N ASP A 111 12.98 38.94 -3.05
CA ASP A 111 12.94 37.79 -2.15
C ASP A 111 11.71 36.91 -2.44
N PHE A 112 11.89 35.60 -2.41
CA PHE A 112 10.84 34.60 -2.38
C PHE A 112 10.80 33.99 -0.99
N ASP A 113 9.88 34.46 -0.16
CA ASP A 113 9.67 33.99 1.22
C ASP A 113 8.23 33.50 1.35
N GLU A 114 8.02 32.20 1.12
CA GLU A 114 6.68 31.60 1.15
C GLU A 114 5.99 31.83 2.51
N LYS A 115 6.77 31.80 3.61
CA LYS A 115 6.24 32.05 4.95
C LYS A 115 5.71 33.48 5.07
N LYS A 116 6.50 34.48 4.64
CA LYS A 116 6.12 35.89 4.69
C LYS A 116 4.90 36.17 3.81
N VAL A 117 4.87 35.58 2.60
CA VAL A 117 3.72 35.70 1.67
C VAL A 117 2.45 35.12 2.33
N ALA A 118 2.56 33.97 2.99
CA ALA A 118 1.43 33.37 3.72
C ALA A 118 0.96 34.23 4.89
N GLU A 119 1.90 34.81 5.65
CA GLU A 119 1.60 35.74 6.75
C GLU A 119 0.93 37.03 6.25
N ASP A 120 1.44 37.64 5.19
CA ASP A 120 0.88 38.87 4.61
C ASP A 120 -0.51 38.62 3.98
N ARG A 121 -0.72 37.45 3.38
CA ARG A 121 -2.04 37.01 2.88
C ARG A 121 -3.03 36.83 4.02
N ALA A 122 -2.60 36.22 5.12
CA ALA A 122 -3.42 36.00 6.29
C ALA A 122 -3.80 37.34 6.97
N LYS A 123 -2.86 38.29 7.06
CA LYS A 123 -3.13 39.67 7.56
C LYS A 123 -4.11 40.40 6.61
N GLY A 124 -3.96 40.22 5.29
CA GLY A 124 -4.89 40.78 4.30
C GLY A 124 -6.32 40.22 4.42
N GLN A 125 -6.49 39.04 5.02
CA GLN A 125 -7.79 38.40 5.35
C GLN A 125 -8.34 38.85 6.70
N GLY A 126 -7.68 39.76 7.41
CA GLY A 126 -8.12 40.27 8.71
C GLY A 126 -7.90 39.30 9.87
N LEU A 127 -7.03 38.32 9.70
CA LEU A 127 -6.69 37.36 10.78
C LEU A 127 -5.78 38.04 11.82
N THR A 128 -6.06 37.76 13.12
CA THR A 128 -5.21 38.20 14.21
C THR A 128 -3.88 37.43 14.24
N PRO A 129 -2.81 37.96 14.85
CA PRO A 129 -1.53 37.23 15.00
C PRO A 129 -1.69 35.87 15.67
N GLU A 130 -2.61 35.73 16.62
CA GLU A 130 -2.94 34.47 17.29
C GLU A 130 -3.57 33.45 16.34
N GLN A 131 -4.51 33.89 15.50
CA GLN A 131 -5.14 33.03 14.48
C GLN A 131 -4.14 32.57 13.43
N ILE A 132 -3.22 33.44 13.01
CA ILE A 132 -2.12 33.09 12.09
C ILE A 132 -1.24 32.01 12.71
N LYS A 133 -0.85 32.17 13.99
CA LYS A 133 -0.05 31.19 14.71
C LYS A 133 -0.75 29.83 14.83
N GLN A 134 -2.03 29.82 15.20
CA GLN A 134 -2.83 28.59 15.27
C GLN A 134 -2.95 27.89 13.92
N GLN A 135 -3.10 28.64 12.84
CA GLN A 135 -3.15 28.09 11.48
C GLN A 135 -1.81 27.47 11.09
N GLN A 136 -0.69 28.13 11.39
CA GLN A 136 0.65 27.62 11.14
C GLN A 136 0.92 26.34 11.93
N GLU A 137 0.63 26.32 13.23
CA GLU A 137 0.78 25.14 14.08
C GLU A 137 -0.08 23.97 13.60
N SER A 138 -1.31 24.25 13.14
CA SER A 138 -2.18 23.25 12.53
C SER A 138 -1.60 22.68 11.22
N GLN A 139 -1.07 23.53 10.34
CA GLN A 139 -0.44 23.10 9.09
C GLN A 139 0.83 22.28 9.34
N GLU A 140 1.67 22.69 10.29
CA GLU A 140 2.85 21.91 10.68
C GLU A 140 2.48 20.55 11.26
N LYS A 141 1.42 20.48 12.06
CA LYS A 141 0.91 19.21 12.59
C LYS A 141 0.45 18.28 11.46
N VAL A 142 -0.34 18.81 10.52
CA VAL A 142 -0.79 18.05 9.34
C VAL A 142 0.40 17.59 8.49
N LYS A 143 1.39 18.46 8.29
CA LYS A 143 2.61 18.12 7.51
C LYS A 143 3.41 16.99 8.17
N LYS A 144 3.59 17.06 9.51
CA LYS A 144 4.24 16.00 10.28
C LYS A 144 3.46 14.69 10.21
N GLU A 145 2.13 14.75 10.35
CA GLU A 145 1.26 13.60 10.25
C GLU A 145 1.34 12.95 8.86
N ASN A 146 1.26 13.74 7.79
CA ASN A 146 1.41 13.24 6.42
C ASN A 146 2.78 12.59 6.17
N THR A 147 3.86 13.16 6.72
CA THR A 147 5.20 12.58 6.63
C THR A 147 5.26 11.23 7.36
N THR A 148 4.67 11.15 8.55
CA THR A 148 4.57 9.91 9.32
C THR A 148 3.75 8.85 8.58
N ILE A 149 2.59 9.22 8.02
CA ILE A 149 1.75 8.33 7.21
C ILE A 149 2.53 7.78 6.02
N LYS A 150 3.27 8.64 5.31
CA LYS A 150 4.08 8.22 4.18
C LYS A 150 5.15 7.20 4.60
N ALA A 151 5.91 7.49 5.66
CA ALA A 151 6.93 6.59 6.19
C ALA A 151 6.35 5.23 6.63
N LEU A 152 5.18 5.23 7.27
CA LEU A 152 4.48 4.00 7.66
C LEU A 152 4.01 3.20 6.44
N ASN A 153 3.47 3.86 5.42
CA ASN A 153 3.05 3.18 4.18
C ASN A 153 4.25 2.53 3.46
N GLU A 154 5.40 3.19 3.42
CA GLU A 154 6.63 2.62 2.85
C GLU A 154 7.07 1.38 3.64
N LYS A 155 7.00 1.40 4.97
CA LYS A 155 7.29 0.24 5.82
C LYS A 155 6.29 -0.90 5.61
N ILE A 156 5.00 -0.62 5.49
CA ILE A 156 3.97 -1.61 5.18
C ILE A 156 4.24 -2.29 3.83
N VAL A 157 4.59 -1.53 2.80
CA VAL A 157 4.94 -2.08 1.48
C VAL A 157 6.20 -2.95 1.57
N ALA A 158 7.22 -2.50 2.28
CA ALA A 158 8.47 -3.26 2.48
C ALA A 158 8.21 -4.58 3.21
N ALA A 159 7.44 -4.57 4.31
CA ALA A 159 7.10 -5.76 5.06
C ALA A 159 6.27 -6.76 4.23
N ASN A 160 5.27 -6.29 3.48
CA ASN A 160 4.50 -7.14 2.58
C ASN A 160 5.37 -7.78 1.49
N THR A 161 6.35 -7.04 0.97
CA THR A 161 7.31 -7.55 -0.02
C THR A 161 8.20 -8.63 0.60
N ALA A 162 8.73 -8.39 1.80
CA ALA A 162 9.54 -9.34 2.55
C ALA A 162 8.73 -10.62 2.88
N MET A 163 7.48 -10.50 3.34
CA MET A 163 6.60 -11.66 3.60
C MET A 163 6.34 -12.49 2.33
N LYS A 164 6.10 -11.83 1.18
CA LYS A 164 5.92 -12.54 -0.10
C LYS A 164 7.18 -13.27 -0.54
N ALA A 165 8.34 -12.73 -0.26
CA ALA A 165 9.63 -13.40 -0.49
C ALA A 165 9.93 -14.49 0.55
N GLY A 166 9.13 -14.58 1.62
CA GLY A 166 9.33 -15.49 2.74
C GLY A 166 10.43 -15.05 3.69
N ASP A 167 10.84 -13.80 3.63
CA ASP A 167 11.77 -13.16 4.58
C ASP A 167 10.97 -12.54 5.73
N PHE A 168 10.57 -13.41 6.65
CA PHE A 168 9.73 -13.00 7.78
C PHE A 168 10.50 -12.20 8.83
N ASP A 169 11.81 -12.40 8.96
CA ASP A 169 12.61 -11.66 9.95
C ASP A 169 12.73 -10.18 9.57
N THR A 170 12.96 -9.88 8.29
CA THR A 170 12.89 -8.49 7.78
C THR A 170 11.49 -7.90 7.96
N ALA A 171 10.43 -8.67 7.73
CA ALA A 171 9.06 -8.19 7.93
C ALA A 171 8.78 -7.87 9.40
N ILE A 172 9.19 -8.73 10.34
CA ILE A 172 9.07 -8.54 11.79
C ILE A 172 9.82 -7.28 12.23
N SER A 173 11.09 -7.13 11.83
CA SER A 173 11.89 -5.94 12.15
C SER A 173 11.22 -4.66 11.64
N THR A 174 10.81 -4.65 10.37
CA THR A 174 10.18 -3.49 9.73
C THR A 174 8.86 -3.10 10.41
N MET A 175 8.01 -4.06 10.77
CA MET A 175 6.75 -3.79 11.46
C MET A 175 6.94 -3.44 12.94
N SER A 176 7.97 -3.99 13.60
CA SER A 176 8.34 -3.57 14.94
C SER A 176 8.77 -2.09 14.98
N GLU A 177 9.58 -1.64 14.03
CA GLU A 177 9.91 -0.23 13.89
C GLU A 177 8.66 0.64 13.60
N ALA A 178 7.77 0.16 12.73
CA ALA A 178 6.51 0.85 12.43
C ALA A 178 5.64 1.01 13.68
N SER A 179 5.58 -0.01 14.54
CA SER A 179 4.82 0.02 15.80
C SER A 179 5.37 1.00 16.83
N GLN A 180 6.66 1.33 16.76
CA GLN A 180 7.27 2.39 17.58
C GLN A 180 6.90 3.79 17.06
N ILE A 181 6.74 3.96 15.75
CA ILE A 181 6.33 5.22 15.14
C ILE A 181 4.87 5.53 15.44
N ASP A 182 3.98 4.56 15.25
CA ASP A 182 2.55 4.70 15.52
C ASP A 182 1.96 3.40 16.09
N PRO A 183 1.94 3.25 17.42
CA PRO A 183 1.41 2.06 18.08
C PRO A 183 -0.12 1.94 18.04
N THR A 184 -0.82 2.96 17.51
CA THR A 184 -2.29 3.01 17.50
C THR A 184 -2.91 2.45 16.23
N ARG A 185 -2.13 2.11 15.23
CA ARG A 185 -2.60 1.57 13.95
C ARG A 185 -2.72 0.05 13.99
N ASP A 186 -3.94 -0.43 13.96
CA ASP A 186 -4.29 -1.86 13.97
C ASP A 186 -3.58 -2.66 12.87
N VAL A 187 -3.46 -2.11 11.66
CA VAL A 187 -2.84 -2.80 10.53
C VAL A 187 -1.36 -3.15 10.77
N ILE A 188 -0.64 -2.34 11.54
CA ILE A 188 0.78 -2.59 11.86
C ILE A 188 0.89 -3.85 12.71
N TRP A 189 0.06 -3.96 13.76
CA TRP A 189 0.04 -5.12 14.64
C TRP A 189 -0.45 -6.38 13.92
N ALA A 190 -1.44 -6.25 13.03
CA ALA A 190 -1.90 -7.38 12.22
C ALA A 190 -0.80 -7.91 11.28
N LEU A 191 -0.03 -7.02 10.64
CA LEU A 191 1.09 -7.43 9.77
C LEU A 191 2.26 -8.01 10.58
N LEU A 192 2.53 -7.49 11.78
CA LEU A 192 3.51 -8.07 12.69
C LEU A 192 3.10 -9.49 13.11
N ALA A 193 1.81 -9.67 13.41
CA ALA A 193 1.25 -10.97 13.72
C ALA A 193 1.36 -11.96 12.54
N ASP A 194 1.06 -11.52 11.31
CA ASP A 194 1.22 -12.35 10.10
C ASP A 194 2.69 -12.76 9.90
N ALA A 195 3.62 -11.83 10.08
CA ALA A 195 5.05 -12.08 9.93
C ALA A 195 5.55 -13.07 11.00
N ASN A 196 5.16 -12.92 12.27
CA ASN A 196 5.48 -13.84 13.34
C ASN A 196 4.91 -15.25 13.08
N ARG A 197 3.65 -15.35 12.61
CA ARG A 197 3.04 -16.62 12.23
C ARG A 197 3.77 -17.27 11.05
N GLY A 198 4.11 -16.50 10.02
CA GLY A 198 4.88 -17.00 8.88
C GLY A 198 6.28 -17.48 9.27
N SER A 199 6.97 -16.74 10.13
CA SER A 199 8.26 -17.13 10.70
C SER A 199 8.15 -18.44 11.48
N ALA A 200 7.11 -18.56 12.35
CA ALA A 200 6.89 -19.76 13.14
C ALA A 200 6.73 -21.03 12.30
N LEU A 201 6.10 -20.93 11.13
CA LEU A 201 5.92 -22.08 10.24
C LEU A 201 7.22 -22.56 9.57
N LYS A 202 8.26 -21.73 9.57
CA LYS A 202 9.59 -22.06 9.05
C LYS A 202 10.55 -22.54 10.14
N GLN A 203 10.23 -22.32 11.42
CA GLN A 203 11.08 -22.73 12.53
C GLN A 203 11.11 -24.26 12.67
N THR A 204 12.30 -24.80 12.83
CA THR A 204 12.54 -26.21 13.18
C THR A 204 12.67 -26.42 14.68
N ASP A 205 13.10 -25.40 15.43
CA ASP A 205 13.11 -25.40 16.88
C ASP A 205 11.70 -25.23 17.45
N PRO A 206 11.18 -26.22 18.21
CA PRO A 206 9.84 -26.14 18.78
C PRO A 206 9.65 -24.97 19.74
N ALA A 207 10.68 -24.58 20.50
CA ALA A 207 10.58 -23.48 21.45
C ALA A 207 10.46 -22.13 20.75
N GLU A 208 11.28 -21.88 19.72
CA GLU A 208 11.19 -20.65 18.91
C GLU A 208 9.89 -20.61 18.12
N LYS A 209 9.43 -21.75 17.56
CA LYS A 209 8.12 -21.86 16.92
C LYS A 209 6.99 -21.46 17.87
N ALA A 210 6.98 -22.01 19.09
CA ALA A 210 5.96 -21.69 20.08
C ALA A 210 5.99 -20.22 20.48
N LYS A 211 7.18 -19.64 20.64
CA LYS A 211 7.38 -18.22 20.94
C LYS A 211 6.79 -17.35 19.85
N ARG A 212 7.15 -17.59 18.57
CA ARG A 212 6.63 -16.82 17.42
C ARG A 212 5.11 -16.92 17.29
N LEU A 213 4.53 -18.09 17.53
CA LEU A 213 3.07 -18.23 17.54
C LEU A 213 2.42 -17.45 18.69
N GLN A 214 3.05 -17.42 19.87
CA GLN A 214 2.54 -16.63 20.99
C GLN A 214 2.64 -15.12 20.73
N GLU A 215 3.73 -14.65 20.11
CA GLU A 215 3.89 -13.28 19.66
C GLU A 215 2.79 -12.91 18.63
N SER A 216 2.57 -13.77 17.63
CA SER A 216 1.50 -13.60 16.64
C SER A 216 0.12 -13.46 17.29
N VAL A 217 -0.20 -14.31 18.26
CA VAL A 217 -1.47 -14.24 19.01
C VAL A 217 -1.62 -12.91 19.74
N SER A 218 -0.57 -12.45 20.43
CA SER A 218 -0.56 -11.18 21.17
C SER A 218 -0.77 -10.00 20.24
N ASP A 219 -0.08 -9.99 19.09
CA ASP A 219 -0.15 -8.93 18.11
C ASP A 219 -1.55 -8.85 17.45
N TYR A 220 -2.16 -10.01 17.10
CA TYR A 220 -3.54 -10.02 16.62
C TYR A 220 -4.54 -9.52 17.64
N GLN A 221 -4.40 -9.89 18.92
CA GLN A 221 -5.26 -9.38 19.99
C GLN A 221 -5.19 -7.86 20.06
N LYS A 222 -3.97 -7.30 19.99
CA LYS A 222 -3.77 -5.85 19.97
C LYS A 222 -4.37 -5.18 18.74
N ALA A 223 -4.22 -5.78 17.54
CA ALA A 223 -4.87 -5.30 16.32
C ALA A 223 -6.39 -5.28 16.45
N ILE A 224 -6.98 -6.34 17.02
CA ILE A 224 -8.42 -6.47 17.27
C ILE A 224 -8.90 -5.37 18.22
N ASP A 225 -8.22 -5.18 19.36
CA ASP A 225 -8.60 -4.18 20.36
C ASP A 225 -8.60 -2.77 19.77
N LEU A 226 -7.55 -2.42 18.99
CA LEU A 226 -7.45 -1.14 18.32
C LEU A 226 -8.55 -0.95 17.29
N LYS A 227 -8.82 -1.96 16.46
CA LYS A 227 -9.86 -1.92 15.44
C LYS A 227 -11.26 -1.84 16.05
N GLN A 228 -11.53 -2.64 17.08
CA GLN A 228 -12.80 -2.61 17.80
C GLN A 228 -13.06 -1.24 18.40
N LYS A 229 -12.06 -0.67 19.11
CA LYS A 229 -12.14 0.67 19.69
C LYS A 229 -12.42 1.75 18.62
N ALA A 230 -11.76 1.66 17.47
CA ALA A 230 -12.00 2.59 16.37
C ALA A 230 -13.42 2.47 15.80
N LEU A 231 -13.94 1.24 15.65
CA LEU A 231 -15.31 1.00 15.18
C LEU A 231 -16.38 1.43 16.21
N ASP A 232 -16.08 1.31 17.50
CA ASP A 232 -17.02 1.72 18.56
C ASP A 232 -17.07 3.24 18.71
N ALA A 233 -15.97 3.94 18.39
CA ALA A 233 -15.91 5.41 18.38
C ALA A 233 -16.50 6.04 17.11
N ALA A 234 -16.67 5.27 16.02
CA ALA A 234 -17.19 5.77 14.76
C ALA A 234 -18.71 5.96 14.81
N SER A 235 -19.21 7.09 14.32
CA SER A 235 -20.66 7.37 14.21
C SER A 235 -21.35 6.46 13.20
N THR A 236 -20.64 5.99 12.17
CA THR A 236 -21.07 5.01 11.17
C THR A 236 -19.98 3.97 10.99
N LYS A 237 -20.39 2.69 10.90
CA LYS A 237 -19.43 1.60 10.72
C LYS A 237 -19.23 1.34 9.22
N ASP A 238 -18.03 1.59 8.72
CA ASP A 238 -17.63 1.20 7.36
C ASP A 238 -17.65 -0.34 7.24
N PRO A 239 -18.42 -0.91 6.29
CA PRO A 239 -18.44 -2.36 6.09
C PRO A 239 -17.07 -2.99 5.84
N ASN A 240 -16.14 -2.27 5.20
CA ASN A 240 -14.78 -2.77 4.96
C ASN A 240 -13.97 -2.86 6.26
N GLU A 241 -14.15 -1.91 7.17
CA GLU A 241 -13.49 -1.94 8.48
C GLU A 241 -14.06 -3.06 9.36
N VAL A 242 -15.37 -3.32 9.27
CA VAL A 242 -16.01 -4.47 9.93
C VAL A 242 -15.46 -5.79 9.37
N LYS A 243 -15.36 -5.92 8.04
CA LYS A 243 -14.75 -7.09 7.38
C LYS A 243 -13.29 -7.28 7.79
N ARG A 244 -12.54 -6.19 7.96
CA ARG A 244 -11.15 -6.24 8.44
C ARG A 244 -11.05 -6.79 9.86
N LEU A 245 -11.91 -6.32 10.75
CA LEU A 245 -11.98 -6.85 12.12
C LEU A 245 -12.27 -8.35 12.12
N ALA A 246 -13.23 -8.82 11.33
CA ALA A 246 -13.52 -10.24 11.18
C ALA A 246 -12.33 -11.02 10.62
N GLY A 247 -11.58 -10.43 9.68
CA GLY A 247 -10.32 -10.99 9.17
C GLY A 247 -9.27 -11.18 10.27
N TYR A 248 -9.14 -10.20 11.18
CA TYR A 248 -8.22 -10.34 12.31
C TYR A 248 -8.63 -11.46 13.27
N TYR A 249 -9.91 -11.60 13.58
CA TYR A 249 -10.41 -12.74 14.37
C TYR A 249 -10.15 -14.08 13.68
N ASN A 250 -10.36 -14.16 12.36
CA ASN A 250 -10.05 -15.36 11.57
C ASN A 250 -8.57 -15.74 11.67
N ASN A 251 -7.68 -14.76 11.47
CA ASN A 251 -6.24 -14.99 11.51
C ASN A 251 -5.73 -15.31 12.92
N LEU A 252 -6.34 -14.71 13.94
CA LEU A 252 -6.13 -15.09 15.35
C LEU A 252 -6.52 -16.54 15.60
N GLY A 253 -7.67 -16.98 15.05
CA GLY A 253 -8.10 -18.38 15.10
C GLY A 253 -7.08 -19.32 14.46
N GLU A 254 -6.51 -18.94 13.33
CA GLU A 254 -5.45 -19.72 12.68
C GLU A 254 -4.18 -19.79 13.55
N ALA A 255 -3.74 -18.65 14.12
CA ALA A 255 -2.58 -18.60 15.00
C ALA A 255 -2.78 -19.50 16.24
N PHE A 256 -3.95 -19.46 16.89
CA PHE A 256 -4.30 -20.37 17.96
C PHE A 256 -4.31 -21.84 17.53
N GLY A 257 -4.89 -22.13 16.35
CA GLY A 257 -4.91 -23.49 15.80
C GLY A 257 -3.49 -24.05 15.57
N LYS A 258 -2.59 -23.22 15.02
CA LYS A 258 -1.17 -23.59 14.85
C LYS A 258 -0.43 -23.74 16.18
N ALA A 259 -0.84 -23.01 17.20
CA ALA A 259 -0.32 -23.13 18.56
C ALA A 259 -0.94 -24.29 19.36
N GLY A 260 -1.84 -25.09 18.77
CA GLY A 260 -2.54 -26.18 19.44
C GLY A 260 -3.63 -25.74 20.44
N LYS A 261 -3.94 -24.45 20.52
CA LYS A 261 -4.97 -23.86 21.40
C LYS A 261 -6.35 -23.91 20.72
N VAL A 262 -6.87 -25.13 20.56
CA VAL A 262 -8.05 -25.40 19.73
C VAL A 262 -9.29 -24.65 20.22
N ASP A 263 -9.58 -24.64 21.50
CA ASP A 263 -10.77 -23.98 22.04
C ASP A 263 -10.74 -22.46 21.83
N ASP A 264 -9.56 -21.83 21.91
CA ASP A 264 -9.39 -20.40 21.63
C ASP A 264 -9.48 -20.11 20.13
N ALA A 265 -9.00 -21.03 19.26
CA ALA A 265 -9.21 -20.94 17.83
C ALA A 265 -10.69 -20.93 17.45
N LEU A 266 -11.47 -21.83 18.05
CA LEU A 266 -12.94 -21.91 17.82
C LEU A 266 -13.67 -20.64 18.29
N LYS A 267 -13.27 -20.09 19.45
CA LYS A 267 -13.82 -18.80 19.93
C LYS A 267 -13.54 -17.68 18.91
N ALA A 268 -12.32 -17.61 18.42
CA ALA A 268 -11.91 -16.59 17.45
C ALA A 268 -12.69 -16.72 16.11
N TYR A 269 -12.82 -17.92 15.54
CA TYR A 269 -13.62 -18.15 14.34
C TYR A 269 -15.11 -17.82 14.54
N ASN A 270 -15.68 -18.17 15.69
CA ASN A 270 -17.06 -17.82 16.02
C ASN A 270 -17.24 -16.30 16.13
N GLN A 271 -16.26 -15.56 16.66
CA GLN A 271 -16.31 -14.10 16.66
C GLN A 271 -16.20 -13.52 15.26
N ALA A 272 -15.32 -14.05 14.39
CA ALA A 272 -15.26 -13.67 12.99
C ALA A 272 -16.61 -13.81 12.29
N ALA A 273 -17.30 -14.96 12.51
CA ALA A 273 -18.63 -15.23 11.95
C ALA A 273 -19.72 -14.27 12.47
N ARG A 274 -19.63 -13.86 13.74
CA ARG A 274 -20.56 -12.87 14.33
C ARG A 274 -20.33 -11.46 13.76
N VAL A 275 -19.06 -11.07 13.60
CA VAL A 275 -18.67 -9.75 13.11
C VAL A 275 -18.99 -9.59 11.61
N ASN A 276 -18.76 -10.65 10.82
CA ASN A 276 -19.07 -10.65 9.39
C ASN A 276 -19.83 -11.92 8.98
N PRO A 277 -21.17 -11.93 9.17
CA PRO A 277 -22.02 -13.07 8.83
C PRO A 277 -22.00 -13.44 7.34
N GLU A 278 -21.75 -12.49 6.47
CA GLU A 278 -21.68 -12.73 5.00
C GLU A 278 -20.59 -13.75 4.65
N ASN A 279 -19.51 -13.83 5.42
CA ASN A 279 -18.43 -14.80 5.22
C ASN A 279 -18.38 -15.88 6.29
N ALA A 280 -19.46 -16.09 7.04
CA ALA A 280 -19.51 -17.07 8.14
C ALA A 280 -19.11 -18.48 7.70
N ALA A 281 -19.50 -18.89 6.49
CA ALA A 281 -19.10 -20.17 5.91
C ALA A 281 -17.58 -20.37 5.88
N GLY A 282 -16.82 -19.33 5.50
CA GLY A 282 -15.35 -19.38 5.50
C GLY A 282 -14.77 -19.63 6.88
N TYR A 283 -15.30 -18.95 7.87
CA TYR A 283 -14.82 -19.09 9.26
C TYR A 283 -15.16 -20.44 9.88
N TYR A 284 -16.37 -20.97 9.64
CA TYR A 284 -16.76 -22.31 10.08
C TYR A 284 -15.98 -23.40 9.36
N TYR A 285 -15.64 -23.21 8.08
CA TYR A 285 -14.75 -24.12 7.36
C TYR A 285 -13.38 -24.19 8.03
N ASN A 286 -12.77 -23.06 8.36
CA ASN A 286 -11.48 -23.01 9.05
C ASN A 286 -11.55 -23.67 10.45
N ALA A 287 -12.63 -23.47 11.18
CA ALA A 287 -12.87 -24.15 12.44
C ALA A 287 -12.94 -25.67 12.26
N GLY A 288 -13.67 -26.16 11.26
CA GLY A 288 -13.75 -27.58 10.90
C GLY A 288 -12.39 -28.18 10.54
N ALA A 289 -11.58 -27.44 9.77
CA ALA A 289 -10.23 -27.87 9.39
C ALA A 289 -9.30 -28.02 10.61
N VAL A 290 -9.33 -27.07 11.56
CA VAL A 290 -8.56 -27.18 12.81
C VAL A 290 -9.00 -28.39 13.61
N LEU A 291 -10.30 -28.62 13.75
CA LEU A 291 -10.86 -29.77 14.47
C LEU A 291 -10.48 -31.10 13.83
N THR A 292 -10.51 -31.16 12.48
CA THR A 292 -10.05 -32.35 11.73
C THR A 292 -8.58 -32.65 12.03
N ASN A 293 -7.71 -31.62 12.01
CA ASN A 293 -6.28 -31.79 12.22
C ASN A 293 -5.92 -32.30 13.61
N VAL A 294 -6.77 -32.04 14.63
CA VAL A 294 -6.57 -32.55 16.02
C VAL A 294 -7.41 -33.79 16.34
N GLY A 295 -8.08 -34.37 15.34
CA GLY A 295 -8.84 -35.60 15.48
C GLY A 295 -10.18 -35.46 16.23
N LYS A 296 -10.68 -34.22 16.46
CA LYS A 296 -12.01 -33.98 17.05
C LYS A 296 -13.09 -34.11 15.97
N VAL A 297 -13.28 -35.34 15.49
CA VAL A 297 -14.06 -35.68 14.29
C VAL A 297 -15.51 -35.19 14.36
N ASP A 298 -16.19 -35.43 15.49
CA ASP A 298 -17.62 -35.06 15.66
C ASP A 298 -17.80 -33.54 15.68
N ASP A 299 -16.89 -32.81 16.33
CA ASP A 299 -16.89 -31.34 16.33
C ASP A 299 -16.57 -30.81 14.96
N ALA A 300 -15.66 -31.45 14.20
CA ALA A 300 -15.33 -31.09 12.83
C ALA A 300 -16.55 -31.20 11.89
N ILE A 301 -17.28 -32.32 11.97
CA ILE A 301 -18.53 -32.55 11.23
C ILE A 301 -19.53 -31.42 11.54
N ALA A 302 -19.73 -31.14 12.85
CA ALA A 302 -20.64 -30.06 13.25
C ALA A 302 -20.21 -28.66 12.75
N ALA A 303 -18.90 -28.39 12.67
CA ALA A 303 -18.39 -27.14 12.12
C ALA A 303 -18.60 -27.05 10.59
N PHE A 304 -18.41 -28.16 9.86
CA PHE A 304 -18.73 -28.21 8.43
C PHE A 304 -20.23 -28.13 8.18
N ASP A 305 -21.08 -28.66 9.05
CA ASP A 305 -22.53 -28.46 8.96
C ASP A 305 -22.93 -26.99 9.10
N LYS A 306 -22.30 -26.25 10.02
CA LYS A 306 -22.49 -24.78 10.12
C LYS A 306 -22.00 -24.06 8.87
N CYS A 307 -20.87 -24.51 8.30
CA CYS A 307 -20.35 -23.98 7.04
C CYS A 307 -21.37 -24.17 5.89
N ILE A 308 -21.89 -25.38 5.74
CA ILE A 308 -22.89 -25.73 4.71
C ILE A 308 -24.21 -24.98 4.93
N ALA A 309 -24.65 -24.80 6.17
CA ALA A 309 -25.83 -24.01 6.48
C ALA A 309 -25.68 -22.52 6.10
N ALA A 310 -24.47 -21.97 6.23
CA ALA A 310 -24.16 -20.61 5.86
C ALA A 310 -23.94 -20.44 4.33
N ASP A 311 -23.41 -21.46 3.66
CA ASP A 311 -23.23 -21.50 2.20
C ASP A 311 -23.45 -22.93 1.66
N PRO A 312 -24.68 -23.24 1.20
CA PRO A 312 -25.00 -24.55 0.65
C PRO A 312 -24.26 -24.94 -0.66
N ASN A 313 -23.62 -23.97 -1.31
CA ASN A 313 -22.88 -24.20 -2.54
C ASN A 313 -21.38 -24.40 -2.31
N ARG A 314 -20.93 -24.40 -1.06
CA ARG A 314 -19.54 -24.61 -0.72
C ARG A 314 -19.14 -26.07 -0.80
N ALA A 315 -18.72 -26.50 -1.98
CA ALA A 315 -18.42 -27.91 -2.28
C ALA A 315 -17.36 -28.52 -1.36
N ASP A 316 -16.28 -27.80 -1.07
CA ASP A 316 -15.17 -28.26 -0.20
C ASP A 316 -15.64 -28.64 1.21
N ALA A 317 -16.67 -27.96 1.74
CA ALA A 317 -17.23 -28.30 3.05
C ALA A 317 -17.93 -29.68 3.05
N TYR A 318 -18.65 -30.02 1.99
CA TYR A 318 -19.24 -31.35 1.86
C TYR A 318 -18.16 -32.43 1.72
N TYR A 319 -17.11 -32.19 0.95
CA TYR A 319 -16.00 -33.13 0.85
C TYR A 319 -15.33 -33.36 2.21
N GLN A 320 -14.98 -32.31 2.93
CA GLN A 320 -14.35 -32.40 4.24
C GLN A 320 -15.25 -33.06 5.28
N LYS A 321 -16.55 -32.76 5.26
CA LYS A 321 -17.53 -33.48 6.07
C LYS A 321 -17.51 -34.98 5.77
N GLY A 322 -17.58 -35.38 4.49
CA GLY A 322 -17.50 -36.76 4.05
C GLY A 322 -16.23 -37.48 4.52
N VAL A 323 -15.07 -36.78 4.40
CA VAL A 323 -13.77 -37.31 4.87
C VAL A 323 -13.77 -37.56 6.39
N ASN A 324 -14.32 -36.68 7.19
CA ASN A 324 -14.43 -36.85 8.64
C ASN A 324 -15.41 -37.98 8.98
N MET A 325 -16.53 -38.10 8.27
CA MET A 325 -17.51 -39.17 8.49
C MET A 325 -16.96 -40.56 8.12
N ILE A 326 -16.23 -40.64 6.98
CA ILE A 326 -15.66 -41.94 6.58
C ILE A 326 -14.55 -42.39 7.52
N GLY A 327 -13.87 -41.48 8.20
CA GLY A 327 -12.94 -41.82 9.32
C GLY A 327 -13.59 -42.54 10.51
N LYS A 328 -14.93 -42.48 10.60
CA LYS A 328 -15.74 -43.23 11.61
C LYS A 328 -16.31 -44.54 11.08
N ALA A 329 -16.00 -44.92 9.81
CA ALA A 329 -16.50 -46.15 9.23
C ALA A 329 -15.96 -47.39 9.98
N THR A 330 -16.79 -48.43 10.03
CA THR A 330 -16.43 -49.71 10.63
C THR A 330 -16.44 -50.81 9.59
N LEU A 331 -15.70 -51.89 9.82
CA LEU A 331 -15.76 -53.09 8.98
C LEU A 331 -16.82 -54.03 9.53
N GLN A 332 -17.72 -54.43 8.62
CA GLN A 332 -18.68 -55.53 8.90
C GLN A 332 -18.41 -56.66 7.88
N GLY A 333 -17.65 -57.67 8.30
CA GLY A 333 -17.03 -58.61 7.37
C GLY A 333 -16.05 -57.90 6.45
N ASP A 334 -16.18 -58.08 5.15
CA ASP A 334 -15.35 -57.44 4.13
C ASP A 334 -15.92 -56.11 3.64
N LYS A 335 -17.00 -55.61 4.26
CA LYS A 335 -17.65 -54.35 3.81
C LYS A 335 -17.36 -53.22 4.80
N MET A 336 -16.95 -52.07 4.22
CA MET A 336 -16.87 -50.85 5.00
C MET A 336 -18.26 -50.23 5.16
N VAL A 337 -18.69 -49.99 6.39
CA VAL A 337 -19.96 -49.35 6.72
C VAL A 337 -19.68 -47.98 7.31
N ALA A 338 -19.97 -46.95 6.52
CA ALA A 338 -19.82 -45.57 6.94
C ALA A 338 -21.08 -45.04 7.63
N PRO A 339 -20.96 -44.04 8.51
CA PRO A 339 -22.13 -43.39 9.12
C PRO A 339 -23.13 -42.84 8.08
N PRO A 340 -24.44 -42.79 8.40
CA PRO A 340 -25.45 -42.18 7.54
C PRO A 340 -25.06 -40.74 7.16
N GLY A 341 -25.32 -40.34 5.93
CA GLY A 341 -24.95 -39.01 5.40
C GLY A 341 -23.57 -38.93 4.73
N THR A 342 -22.73 -39.98 4.87
CA THR A 342 -21.39 -39.99 4.25
C THR A 342 -21.47 -40.01 2.72
N ALA A 343 -22.30 -40.88 2.15
CA ALA A 343 -22.50 -40.95 0.70
C ALA A 343 -23.09 -39.64 0.15
N GLU A 344 -24.10 -39.09 0.82
CA GLU A 344 -24.74 -37.84 0.47
C GLU A 344 -23.75 -36.68 0.45
N ALA A 345 -22.84 -36.61 1.39
CA ALA A 345 -21.82 -35.57 1.45
C ALA A 345 -20.88 -35.64 0.21
N PHE A 346 -20.33 -36.81 -0.15
CA PHE A 346 -19.50 -36.96 -1.32
C PHE A 346 -20.28 -36.75 -2.63
N GLN A 347 -21.53 -37.21 -2.71
CA GLN A 347 -22.39 -36.99 -3.87
C GLN A 347 -22.67 -35.53 -4.07
N LYS A 348 -22.97 -34.77 -2.99
CA LYS A 348 -23.19 -33.31 -3.08
C LYS A 348 -21.93 -32.57 -3.52
N TYR A 349 -20.75 -32.97 -3.04
CA TYR A 349 -19.50 -32.47 -3.58
C TYR A 349 -19.40 -32.67 -5.08
N LEU A 350 -19.64 -33.90 -5.58
CA LEU A 350 -19.56 -34.23 -7.00
C LEU A 350 -20.64 -33.53 -7.85
N GLU A 351 -21.82 -33.25 -7.27
CA GLU A 351 -22.85 -32.45 -7.92
C GLU A 351 -22.39 -31.01 -8.15
N LEU A 352 -21.75 -30.40 -7.14
CA LEU A 352 -21.28 -29.03 -7.19
C LEU A 352 -19.96 -28.89 -7.97
N GLN A 353 -19.09 -29.88 -7.89
CA GLN A 353 -17.77 -29.87 -8.55
C GLN A 353 -17.43 -31.25 -9.16
N PRO A 354 -18.06 -31.65 -10.28
CA PRO A 354 -17.91 -32.97 -10.89
C PRO A 354 -16.49 -33.26 -11.42
N THR A 355 -15.73 -32.22 -11.69
CA THR A 355 -14.31 -32.27 -12.14
C THR A 355 -13.38 -31.51 -11.18
N GLY A 356 -13.81 -31.24 -9.96
CA GLY A 356 -13.02 -30.57 -8.92
C GLY A 356 -11.83 -31.41 -8.49
N GLN A 357 -10.89 -30.79 -7.79
CA GLN A 357 -9.62 -31.42 -7.35
C GLN A 357 -9.80 -32.70 -6.52
N TYR A 358 -10.94 -32.86 -5.84
CA TYR A 358 -11.25 -34.04 -5.02
C TYR A 358 -12.25 -35.00 -5.69
N ALA A 359 -12.64 -34.77 -6.97
CA ALA A 359 -13.70 -35.54 -7.61
C ALA A 359 -13.39 -37.04 -7.70
N ASP A 360 -12.17 -37.38 -8.07
CA ASP A 360 -11.78 -38.80 -8.18
C ASP A 360 -11.64 -39.48 -6.82
N VAL A 361 -11.13 -38.74 -5.81
CA VAL A 361 -11.08 -39.25 -4.45
C VAL A 361 -12.50 -39.46 -3.88
N ALA A 362 -13.42 -38.51 -4.11
CA ALA A 362 -14.81 -38.65 -3.68
C ALA A 362 -15.51 -39.87 -4.32
N LYS A 363 -15.27 -40.13 -5.60
CA LYS A 363 -15.76 -41.36 -6.28
C LYS A 363 -15.19 -42.64 -5.68
N GLN A 364 -13.88 -42.65 -5.36
CA GLN A 364 -13.24 -43.77 -4.68
C GLN A 364 -13.82 -44.02 -3.29
N MET A 365 -14.07 -42.94 -2.53
CA MET A 365 -14.70 -43.07 -1.21
C MET A 365 -16.13 -43.64 -1.30
N LEU A 366 -16.95 -43.15 -2.26
CA LEU A 366 -18.26 -43.73 -2.52
C LEU A 366 -18.18 -45.23 -2.87
N ALA A 367 -17.26 -45.61 -3.74
CA ALA A 367 -17.06 -47.04 -4.11
C ALA A 367 -16.64 -47.88 -2.89
N SER A 368 -15.78 -47.37 -2.00
CA SER A 368 -15.31 -48.11 -0.82
C SER A 368 -16.43 -48.44 0.20
N ILE A 369 -17.48 -47.64 0.23
CA ILE A 369 -18.68 -47.88 1.07
C ILE A 369 -19.84 -48.51 0.29
N GLY A 370 -19.59 -48.93 -0.98
CA GLY A 370 -20.62 -49.57 -1.83
C GLY A 370 -21.75 -48.61 -2.26
N ALA A 371 -21.52 -47.29 -2.22
CA ALA A 371 -22.49 -46.31 -2.67
C ALA A 371 -22.35 -45.97 -4.17
N PRO A 372 -23.45 -45.87 -4.94
CA PRO A 372 -23.37 -45.55 -6.37
C PRO A 372 -22.90 -44.11 -6.57
N VAL A 373 -22.10 -43.86 -7.61
CA VAL A 373 -21.73 -42.52 -8.02
C VAL A 373 -22.89 -41.95 -8.87
N GLN A 374 -23.65 -41.01 -8.28
CA GLN A 374 -24.67 -40.28 -9.02
C GLN A 374 -24.05 -38.97 -9.53
N THR A 375 -23.64 -38.91 -10.78
CA THR A 375 -23.24 -37.68 -11.45
C THR A 375 -24.43 -37.11 -12.20
N GLY A 376 -24.87 -35.90 -11.93
CA GLY A 376 -25.93 -35.20 -12.68
C GLY A 376 -25.57 -34.93 -14.14
N PHE A 377 -24.38 -35.30 -14.58
CA PHE A 377 -23.92 -35.28 -15.97
C PHE A 377 -24.32 -36.59 -16.65
N GLY A 378 -25.55 -36.66 -17.16
CA GLY A 378 -25.98 -37.83 -17.94
C GLY A 378 -27.45 -38.17 -17.86
N ALA A 379 -28.25 -37.56 -17.04
CA ALA A 379 -29.69 -37.73 -17.05
C ALA A 379 -30.29 -37.02 -18.28
N LYS A 380 -30.16 -37.67 -19.50
CA LYS A 380 -31.07 -37.39 -20.61
C LYS A 380 -32.49 -37.56 -20.09
N LYS A 381 -33.27 -36.44 -19.99
CA LYS A 381 -34.71 -36.51 -19.80
C LYS A 381 -35.24 -37.55 -20.80
N LYS A 382 -35.78 -38.67 -20.30
CA LYS A 382 -36.60 -39.57 -21.16
C LYS A 382 -37.73 -38.72 -21.75
N PRO A 383 -37.93 -38.74 -23.07
CA PRO A 383 -39.07 -38.07 -23.67
C PRO A 383 -40.35 -38.63 -23.04
N ALA A 384 -41.25 -37.75 -22.63
CA ALA A 384 -42.59 -38.12 -22.20
C ALA A 384 -43.23 -38.94 -23.36
N LYS A 385 -43.66 -40.18 -23.10
CA LYS A 385 -44.53 -40.90 -23.99
C LYS A 385 -45.91 -40.25 -23.95
N ASN A 386 -46.29 -39.70 -25.10
CA ASN A 386 -47.69 -39.38 -25.38
C ASN A 386 -48.51 -40.65 -25.45
#